data_e5c796c90103aab375d1c42fe153a172
#
_entry.id   e5c796c90103aab375d1c42fe153a172
#
_cell.length_a   1.000
_cell.length_b   1.000
_cell.length_c   1.000
_cell.angle_alpha   90.00
_cell.angle_beta   90.00
_cell.angle_gamma   90.00
#
_symmetry.space_group_name_H-M   'P 1'
#
loop_
_entity.id
_entity.type
_entity.pdbx_description
1 polymer ?
#
loop_
_entity_poly.entity_id
_entity_poly.type
_entity_poly.pdbx_seq_one_letter_code
_entity_poly.pdbx_strand_id
1 'polypeptide(L)'
;MQNLWSLRVKLFLQRVLQPTFACMTCMPGSLGNIWSLLHWTIALRTGAVTGLLAVLLSFTPAARLFQNRCTNALVVGCLTAFGDAYSHAGHYGFQYAEAALTGFVSGLLALVGSFLLEDRARRLRTLWARIRG
;
A
#
# COMPACT_ATOMS: atom_id res chain seq x y z
N MET A 1 -8.31 18.48 18.43
CA MET A 1 -7.71 17.13 18.51
C MET A 1 -8.29 16.30 17.37
N GLN A 2 -7.59 16.23 16.23
CA GLN A 2 -7.96 15.24 15.21
C GLN A 2 -7.76 13.87 15.81
N ASN A 3 -8.84 13.07 15.85
CA ASN A 3 -8.83 11.77 16.47
C ASN A 3 -7.69 10.92 15.91
N LEU A 4 -6.71 10.59 16.73
CA LEU A 4 -5.62 9.63 16.40
C LEU A 4 -6.17 8.34 15.77
N TRP A 5 -7.38 7.95 16.14
CA TRP A 5 -8.14 6.86 15.54
C TRP A 5 -8.43 7.07 14.06
N SER A 6 -8.89 8.26 13.66
CA SER A 6 -9.21 8.53 12.25
C SER A 6 -7.97 8.50 11.35
N LEU A 7 -6.81 8.92 11.88
CA LEU A 7 -5.54 8.86 11.16
C LEU A 7 -5.08 7.39 10.96
N ARG A 8 -5.17 6.59 12.01
CA ARG A 8 -4.80 5.16 11.95
C ARG A 8 -5.69 4.37 11.00
N VAL A 9 -7.01 4.63 11.03
CA VAL A 9 -7.96 4.01 10.09
C VAL A 9 -7.66 4.42 8.65
N LYS A 10 -7.39 5.70 8.39
CA LYS A 10 -7.00 6.16 7.04
C LYS A 10 -5.71 5.50 6.56
N LEU A 11 -4.69 5.42 7.41
CA LEU A 11 -3.43 4.75 7.07
C LEU A 11 -3.63 3.27 6.81
N PHE A 12 -4.46 2.59 7.60
CA PHE A 12 -4.80 1.19 7.38
C PHE A 12 -5.50 1.00 6.03
N LEU A 13 -6.53 1.79 5.75
CA LEU A 13 -7.26 1.70 4.48
C LEU A 13 -6.34 1.95 3.28
N GLN A 14 -5.49 2.97 3.32
CA GLN A 14 -4.52 3.20 2.26
C GLN A 14 -3.58 2.02 2.05
N ARG A 15 -3.12 1.40 3.13
CA ARG A 15 -2.18 0.27 3.09
C ARG A 15 -2.84 -1.06 2.72
N VAL A 16 -4.16 -1.16 2.83
CA VAL A 16 -4.94 -2.30 2.30
C VAL A 16 -5.29 -2.09 0.83
N LEU A 17 -5.82 -0.93 0.49
CA LEU A 17 -6.30 -0.65 -0.88
C LEU A 17 -5.17 -0.63 -1.90
N GLN A 18 -4.05 0.00 -1.57
CA GLN A 18 -2.92 0.14 -2.48
C GLN A 18 -2.29 -1.21 -2.87
N PRO A 19 -1.95 -2.13 -1.94
CA PRO A 19 -1.47 -3.47 -2.28
C PRO A 19 -2.52 -4.31 -3.03
N THR A 20 -3.81 -4.16 -2.69
CA THR A 20 -4.90 -4.82 -3.41
C THR A 20 -4.91 -4.42 -4.88
N PHE A 21 -4.82 -3.11 -5.16
CA PHE A 21 -4.73 -2.61 -6.53
C PHE A 21 -3.46 -3.08 -7.24
N ALA A 22 -2.32 -3.06 -6.57
CA ALA A 22 -1.05 -3.53 -7.14
C ALA A 22 -1.15 -5.02 -7.52
N CYS A 23 -1.70 -5.86 -6.65
CA CYS A 23 -1.92 -7.28 -6.92
C CYS A 23 -2.84 -7.47 -8.13
N MET A 24 -3.97 -6.77 -8.20
CA MET A 24 -4.91 -6.86 -9.33
C MET A 24 -4.30 -6.45 -10.67
N THR A 25 -3.40 -5.47 -10.68
CA THR A 25 -2.79 -4.95 -11.92
C THR A 25 -1.60 -5.78 -12.40
N CYS A 26 -0.93 -6.50 -11.51
CA CYS A 26 0.27 -7.29 -11.84
C CYS A 26 -0.05 -8.72 -12.25
N MET A 27 -1.27 -9.21 -12.05
CA MET A 27 -1.66 -10.58 -12.44
C MET A 27 -1.69 -10.74 -13.97
N PRO A 28 -1.14 -11.84 -14.51
CA PRO A 28 -1.24 -12.16 -15.93
C PRO A 28 -2.70 -12.24 -16.37
N GLY A 29 -3.05 -11.54 -17.46
CA GLY A 29 -4.43 -11.48 -17.95
C GLY A 29 -5.35 -10.57 -17.12
N SER A 30 -4.79 -9.57 -16.45
CA SER A 30 -5.48 -8.66 -15.50
C SER A 30 -6.84 -8.12 -15.99
N LEU A 31 -6.99 -7.79 -17.28
CA LEU A 31 -8.25 -7.29 -17.83
C LEU A 31 -9.36 -8.35 -17.84
N GLY A 32 -9.04 -9.62 -18.09
CA GLY A 32 -9.99 -10.73 -17.98
C GLY A 32 -10.31 -11.12 -16.54
N ASN A 33 -9.36 -10.91 -15.65
CA ASN A 33 -9.44 -11.33 -14.26
C ASN A 33 -10.22 -10.39 -13.35
N ILE A 34 -10.52 -9.17 -13.79
CA ILE A 34 -11.35 -8.20 -13.05
C ILE A 34 -12.71 -8.81 -12.66
N TRP A 35 -13.23 -9.73 -13.44
CA TRP A 35 -14.50 -10.42 -13.19
C TRP A 35 -14.36 -11.70 -12.38
N SER A 36 -13.15 -12.12 -12.04
CA SER A 36 -12.90 -13.34 -11.27
C SER A 36 -12.98 -13.07 -9.77
N LEU A 37 -13.96 -13.68 -9.12
CA LEU A 37 -14.12 -13.60 -7.66
C LEU A 37 -12.87 -14.13 -6.92
N LEU A 38 -12.21 -15.16 -7.47
CA LEU A 38 -10.99 -15.73 -6.90
C LEU A 38 -9.86 -14.69 -6.87
N HIS A 39 -9.67 -13.94 -7.95
CA HIS A 39 -8.64 -12.90 -8.02
C HIS A 39 -8.90 -11.76 -7.04
N TRP A 40 -10.15 -11.34 -6.90
CA TRP A 40 -10.53 -10.37 -5.88
C TRP A 40 -10.24 -10.86 -4.46
N THR A 41 -10.53 -12.13 -4.19
CA THR A 41 -10.25 -12.74 -2.88
C THR A 41 -8.76 -12.73 -2.57
N ILE A 42 -7.91 -13.12 -3.53
CA ILE A 42 -6.46 -13.11 -3.39
C ILE A 42 -5.95 -11.68 -3.20
N ALA A 43 -6.37 -10.74 -4.03
CA ALA A 43 -5.94 -9.35 -3.96
C ALA A 43 -6.33 -8.68 -2.63
N LEU A 44 -7.56 -8.90 -2.15
CA LEU A 44 -8.01 -8.40 -0.86
C LEU A 44 -7.23 -9.02 0.30
N ARG A 45 -6.92 -10.31 0.21
CA ARG A 45 -6.10 -11.02 1.21
C ARG A 45 -4.67 -10.46 1.24
N THR A 46 -4.06 -10.23 0.08
CA THR A 46 -2.75 -9.55 -0.06
C THR A 46 -2.78 -8.18 0.61
N GLY A 47 -3.78 -7.36 0.31
CA GLY A 47 -3.95 -6.04 0.92
C GLY A 47 -4.17 -6.11 2.42
N ALA A 48 -5.01 -7.02 2.90
CA ALA A 48 -5.29 -7.19 4.33
C ALA A 48 -4.04 -7.62 5.12
N VAL A 49 -3.28 -8.60 4.62
CA VAL A 49 -2.03 -9.06 5.23
C VAL A 49 -1.00 -7.93 5.25
N THR A 50 -0.80 -7.23 4.14
CA THR A 50 0.12 -6.10 4.05
C THR A 50 -0.27 -4.97 5.00
N GLY A 51 -1.55 -4.62 5.04
CA GLY A 51 -2.08 -3.59 5.92
C GLY A 51 -1.91 -3.93 7.40
N LEU A 52 -2.20 -5.18 7.77
CA LEU A 52 -2.03 -5.67 9.14
C LEU A 52 -0.56 -5.63 9.58
N LEU A 53 0.35 -6.15 8.75
CA LEU A 53 1.78 -6.13 9.03
C LEU A 53 2.31 -4.69 9.14
N ALA A 54 1.87 -3.78 8.28
CA ALA A 54 2.25 -2.38 8.34
C ALA A 54 1.76 -1.69 9.63
N VAL A 55 0.55 -2.03 10.10
CA VAL A 55 0.02 -1.55 11.37
C VAL A 55 0.83 -2.11 12.53
N LEU A 56 1.10 -3.42 12.55
CA LEU A 56 1.92 -4.05 13.60
C LEU A 56 3.32 -3.42 13.68
N LEU A 57 3.98 -3.22 12.53
CA LEU A 57 5.28 -2.53 12.48
C LEU A 57 5.23 -1.10 13.01
N SER A 58 4.09 -0.41 12.86
CA SER A 58 3.93 0.96 13.36
C SER A 58 3.94 1.07 14.89
N PHE A 59 3.77 -0.03 15.62
CA PHE A 59 3.89 -0.10 17.07
C PHE A 59 5.30 -0.47 17.56
N THR A 60 6.23 -0.74 16.64
CA THR A 60 7.61 -1.10 16.94
C THR A 60 8.55 0.07 16.67
N PRO A 61 9.83 0.02 17.11
CA PRO A 61 10.85 0.98 16.72
C PRO A 61 11.04 1.11 15.20
N ALA A 62 10.65 0.07 14.43
CA ALA A 62 10.63 0.08 12.97
C ALA A 62 9.63 1.09 12.37
N ALA A 63 8.74 1.68 13.17
CA ALA A 63 7.88 2.79 12.74
C ALA A 63 8.66 3.96 12.11
N ARG A 64 9.93 4.15 12.49
CA ARG A 64 10.82 5.17 11.91
C ARG A 64 11.06 4.96 10.41
N LEU A 65 10.98 3.71 9.91
CA LEU A 65 11.13 3.40 8.49
C LEU A 65 10.02 4.02 7.63
N PHE A 66 8.85 4.29 8.23
CA PHE A 66 7.74 4.94 7.54
C PHE A 66 7.85 6.47 7.47
N GLN A 67 8.82 7.07 8.14
CA GLN A 67 9.01 8.53 8.17
C GLN A 67 9.72 9.04 6.91
N ASN A 68 10.63 8.26 6.36
CA ASN A 68 11.32 8.59 5.11
C ASN A 68 10.56 7.97 3.93
N ARG A 69 10.37 8.74 2.84
CA ARG A 69 9.61 8.31 1.67
C ARG A 69 10.19 7.08 0.99
N CYS A 70 11.52 7.05 0.83
CA CYS A 70 12.19 5.92 0.17
C CYS A 70 12.10 4.66 1.01
N THR A 71 12.36 4.76 2.32
CA THR A 71 12.26 3.62 3.22
C THR A 71 10.81 3.16 3.39
N ASN A 72 9.84 4.09 3.45
CA ASN A 72 8.42 3.75 3.44
C ASN A 72 8.02 2.98 2.17
N ALA A 73 8.44 3.45 1.00
CA ALA A 73 8.16 2.79 -0.27
C ALA A 73 8.77 1.37 -0.31
N LEU A 74 10.02 1.23 0.14
CA LEU A 74 10.70 -0.06 0.21
C LEU A 74 9.97 -1.03 1.17
N VAL A 75 9.64 -0.57 2.38
CA VAL A 75 8.93 -1.39 3.37
C VAL A 75 7.55 -1.80 2.85
N VAL A 76 6.77 -0.87 2.29
CA VAL A 76 5.46 -1.20 1.71
C VAL A 76 5.61 -2.20 0.57
N GLY A 77 6.60 -2.03 -0.31
CA GLY A 77 6.89 -2.96 -1.39
C GLY A 77 7.23 -4.37 -0.87
N CYS A 78 8.14 -4.48 0.10
CA CYS A 78 8.51 -5.77 0.70
C CYS A 78 7.34 -6.45 1.39
N LEU A 79 6.55 -5.69 2.17
CA LEU A 79 5.38 -6.24 2.85
C LEU A 79 4.31 -6.71 1.86
N THR A 80 4.15 -5.98 0.74
CA THR A 80 3.21 -6.36 -0.31
C THR A 80 3.68 -7.63 -1.03
N ALA A 81 4.95 -7.72 -1.39
CA ALA A 81 5.51 -8.93 -1.99
C ALA A 81 5.33 -10.16 -1.08
N PHE A 82 5.59 -9.99 0.22
CA PHE A 82 5.36 -11.05 1.20
C PHE A 82 3.88 -11.42 1.32
N GLY A 83 2.99 -10.41 1.43
CA GLY A 83 1.55 -10.62 1.52
C GLY A 83 0.99 -11.31 0.29
N ASP A 84 1.50 -10.99 -0.90
CA ASP A 84 1.12 -11.60 -2.16
C ASP A 84 1.60 -13.05 -2.24
N ALA A 85 2.86 -13.30 -1.92
CA ALA A 85 3.40 -14.65 -1.83
C ALA A 85 2.61 -15.55 -0.86
N TYR A 86 2.26 -14.99 0.31
CA TYR A 86 1.44 -15.68 1.31
C TYR A 86 0.02 -15.96 0.80
N SER A 87 -0.58 -15.01 0.10
CA SER A 87 -1.97 -15.12 -0.39
C SER A 87 -2.11 -16.14 -1.52
N HIS A 88 -1.05 -16.33 -2.30
CA HIS A 88 -0.98 -17.34 -3.36
C HIS A 88 -0.50 -18.71 -2.88
N ALA A 89 -0.07 -18.84 -1.63
CA ALA A 89 0.37 -20.12 -1.10
C ALA A 89 -0.73 -21.20 -1.24
N GLY A 90 -0.41 -22.30 -1.88
CA GLY A 90 -1.34 -23.40 -2.16
C GLY A 90 -2.12 -23.28 -3.47
N HIS A 91 -1.93 -22.21 -4.27
CA HIS A 91 -2.51 -22.09 -5.61
C HIS A 91 -1.50 -22.54 -6.67
N TYR A 92 -1.99 -23.33 -7.65
CA TYR A 92 -1.17 -23.79 -8.77
C TYR A 92 -0.75 -22.60 -9.65
N GLY A 93 0.52 -22.56 -10.05
CA GLY A 93 1.06 -21.57 -10.98
C GLY A 93 1.58 -20.29 -10.32
N PHE A 94 1.67 -20.22 -8.98
CA PHE A 94 2.30 -19.11 -8.30
C PHE A 94 3.78 -18.96 -8.71
N GLN A 95 4.13 -17.74 -9.11
CA GLN A 95 5.51 -17.38 -9.45
C GLN A 95 6.01 -16.29 -8.50
N TYR A 96 7.16 -16.52 -7.87
CA TYR A 96 7.81 -15.51 -7.01
C TYR A 96 8.07 -14.20 -7.74
N ALA A 97 8.27 -14.23 -9.06
CA ALA A 97 8.41 -13.05 -9.89
C ALA A 97 7.16 -12.18 -9.88
N GLU A 98 5.97 -12.78 -9.82
CA GLU A 98 4.70 -12.07 -9.74
C GLU A 98 4.58 -11.32 -8.41
N ALA A 99 4.87 -11.99 -7.29
CA ALA A 99 4.88 -11.35 -5.97
C ALA A 99 5.90 -10.22 -5.88
N ALA A 100 7.09 -10.40 -6.46
CA ALA A 100 8.11 -9.35 -6.52
C ALA A 100 7.64 -8.15 -7.35
N LEU A 101 6.97 -8.39 -8.49
CA LEU A 101 6.41 -7.34 -9.32
C LEU A 101 5.29 -6.58 -8.59
N THR A 102 4.37 -7.29 -7.94
CA THR A 102 3.31 -6.71 -7.11
C THR A 102 3.89 -5.82 -6.01
N GLY A 103 4.93 -6.30 -5.33
CA GLY A 103 5.64 -5.52 -4.33
C GLY A 103 6.32 -4.28 -4.90
N PHE A 104 6.99 -4.41 -6.05
CA PHE A 104 7.64 -3.29 -6.73
C PHE A 104 6.63 -2.21 -7.12
N VAL A 105 5.52 -2.58 -7.77
CA VAL A 105 4.46 -1.64 -8.15
C VAL A 105 3.84 -0.97 -6.92
N SER A 106 3.58 -1.72 -5.85
CA SER A 106 3.06 -1.16 -4.60
C SER A 106 4.03 -0.17 -3.98
N GLY A 107 5.34 -0.48 -3.93
CA GLY A 107 6.37 0.43 -3.46
C GLY A 107 6.44 1.71 -4.29
N LEU A 108 6.39 1.59 -5.62
CA LEU A 108 6.38 2.73 -6.52
C LEU A 108 5.15 3.63 -6.31
N LEU A 109 3.96 3.04 -6.15
CA LEU A 109 2.73 3.77 -5.84
C LEU A 109 2.82 4.50 -4.49
N ALA A 110 3.45 3.87 -3.48
CA ALA A 110 3.69 4.51 -2.18
C ALA A 110 4.64 5.71 -2.30
N LEU A 111 5.68 5.59 -3.13
CA LEU A 111 6.62 6.67 -3.38
C LEU A 111 5.94 7.84 -4.09
N VAL A 112 5.28 7.59 -5.21
CA VAL A 112 4.55 8.60 -6.00
C VAL A 112 3.46 9.27 -5.16
N GLY A 113 2.66 8.46 -4.43
CA GLY A 113 1.62 8.96 -3.55
C GLY A 113 2.16 9.89 -2.47
N SER A 114 3.35 9.62 -1.93
CA SER A 114 3.99 10.48 -0.93
C SER A 114 4.36 11.86 -1.49
N PHE A 115 4.83 11.94 -2.74
CA PHE A 115 5.13 13.21 -3.42
C PHE A 115 3.86 14.02 -3.68
N LEU A 116 2.81 13.39 -4.20
CA LEU A 116 1.54 14.05 -4.51
C LEU A 116 0.86 14.63 -3.26
N LEU A 117 0.86 13.88 -2.16
CA LEU A 117 0.25 14.30 -0.91
C LEU A 117 1.00 15.48 -0.28
N GLU A 118 2.33 15.50 -0.36
CA GLU A 118 3.12 16.61 0.17
C GLU A 118 2.96 17.88 -0.64
N ASP A 119 2.92 17.77 -1.96
CA ASP A 119 2.68 18.94 -2.82
C ASP A 119 1.30 19.55 -2.55
N ARG A 120 0.26 18.73 -2.39
CA ARG A 120 -1.06 19.20 -1.95
C ARG A 120 -1.03 19.87 -0.58
N ALA A 121 -0.35 19.27 0.39
CA ALA A 121 -0.24 19.84 1.74
C ALA A 121 0.51 21.18 1.76
N ARG A 122 1.53 21.35 0.90
CA ARG A 122 2.24 22.61 0.73
C ARG A 122 1.33 23.68 0.12
N ARG A 123 0.60 23.35 -0.97
CA ARG A 123 -0.34 24.28 -1.63
C ARG A 123 -1.45 24.72 -0.69
N LEU A 124 -2.03 23.82 0.09
CA LEU A 124 -3.04 24.19 1.08
C LEU A 124 -2.49 25.13 2.15
N ARG A 125 -1.29 24.89 2.67
CA ARG A 125 -0.65 25.78 3.65
C ARG A 125 -0.43 27.20 3.09
N THR A 126 0.01 27.32 1.85
CA THR A 126 0.20 28.63 1.21
C THR A 126 -1.11 29.35 0.97
N LEU A 127 -2.19 28.66 0.59
CA LEU A 127 -3.52 29.24 0.46
C LEU A 127 -4.06 29.74 1.82
N TRP A 128 -3.94 28.92 2.87
CA TRP A 128 -4.35 29.33 4.21
C TRP A 128 -3.56 30.53 4.76
N ALA A 129 -2.26 30.61 4.46
CA ALA A 129 -1.44 31.75 4.84
C ALA A 129 -1.90 33.06 4.14
N ARG A 130 -2.33 32.96 2.87
CA ARG A 130 -2.86 34.11 2.10
C ARG A 130 -4.25 34.59 2.58
N ILE A 131 -5.07 33.70 3.14
CA ILE A 131 -6.43 34.06 3.63
C ILE A 131 -6.36 34.69 5.02
N ARG A 132 -5.30 34.43 5.79
CA ARG A 132 -5.15 34.95 7.15
C ARG A 132 -4.33 36.24 7.24
N GLY A 133 -3.66 36.67 6.19
CA GLY A 133 -2.93 37.96 6.12
C GLY A 133 -3.70 38.95 5.34
#